data_cbef686b172d26ed2d5acd6184d39a71
#
_entry.id   cbef686b172d26ed2d5acd6184d39a71
#
_cell.length_a   1.000
_cell.length_b   1.000
_cell.length_c   1.000
_cell.angle_alpha   90.00
_cell.angle_beta   90.00
_cell.angle_gamma   90.00
#
_symmetry.space_group_name_H-M   'P 1'
#
loop_
_entity.id
_entity.type
_entity.pdbx_description
1 polymer ?
#
loop_
_entity_poly.entity_id
_entity_poly.type
_entity_poly.pdbx_seq_one_letter_code
_entity_poly.pdbx_strand_id
1 'polypeptide(L)'
;MGLNLTREELVARLVRAGELEVSGEDQAEAGTYFATEEFRFHGPDGFESDYAGLTGYFASIRAAFDDRQIRRGIMVVEGNYIACQTWIEGTFVREFTQSPAGPIAPNGQRVVFDLIHIFHVDDQGRLLDEWVRTDYRSFLRQLGAEGR
;
A
#
# COMPACT_ATOMS: atom_id res chain seq x y z
N MET A 1 20.05 18.15 -9.88
CA MET A 1 19.04 18.02 -10.92
C MET A 1 17.73 17.64 -10.26
N GLY A 2 16.67 18.30 -10.62
CA GLY A 2 15.39 18.06 -10.03
C GLY A 2 14.58 17.02 -10.78
N LEU A 3 13.37 16.81 -10.28
CA LEU A 3 12.39 15.93 -10.89
C LEU A 3 11.95 16.46 -12.26
N ASN A 4 11.96 15.59 -13.27
CA ASN A 4 11.58 15.94 -14.64
C ASN A 4 10.16 15.49 -15.02
N LEU A 5 9.39 14.99 -14.05
CA LEU A 5 8.03 14.50 -14.29
C LEU A 5 7.01 15.56 -13.90
N THR A 6 5.91 15.60 -14.65
CA THR A 6 4.78 16.45 -14.30
C THR A 6 4.00 15.83 -13.14
N ARG A 7 3.13 16.66 -12.53
CA ARG A 7 2.20 16.17 -11.51
C ARG A 7 1.37 14.99 -12.05
N GLU A 8 0.84 15.14 -13.26
CA GLU A 8 -0.01 14.13 -13.90
C GLU A 8 0.75 12.82 -14.13
N GLU A 9 2.02 12.90 -14.52
CA GLU A 9 2.86 11.71 -14.69
C GLU A 9 3.14 11.02 -13.37
N LEU A 10 3.43 11.79 -12.31
CA LEU A 10 3.64 11.22 -10.98
C LEU A 10 2.40 10.53 -10.44
N VAL A 11 1.24 11.17 -10.60
CA VAL A 11 -0.05 10.61 -10.17
C VAL A 11 -0.34 9.32 -10.93
N ALA A 12 -0.15 9.32 -12.26
CA ALA A 12 -0.40 8.14 -13.08
C ALA A 12 0.50 6.96 -12.67
N ARG A 13 1.77 7.22 -12.38
CA ARG A 13 2.71 6.19 -11.92
C ARG A 13 2.26 5.61 -10.58
N LEU A 14 1.85 6.45 -9.64
CA LEU A 14 1.41 5.99 -8.32
C LEU A 14 0.13 5.15 -8.42
N VAL A 15 -0.83 5.59 -9.22
CA VAL A 15 -2.08 4.85 -9.44
C VAL A 15 -1.77 3.47 -10.03
N ARG A 16 -0.93 3.42 -11.06
CA ARG A 16 -0.58 2.16 -11.71
C ARG A 16 0.17 1.22 -10.76
N ALA A 17 1.13 1.75 -9.99
CA ALA A 17 1.87 0.94 -9.02
C ALA A 17 0.92 0.28 -8.02
N GLY A 18 -0.06 1.02 -7.50
CA GLY A 18 -1.05 0.48 -6.57
C GLY A 18 -1.91 -0.61 -7.20
N GLU A 19 -2.37 -0.38 -8.43
CA GLU A 19 -3.17 -1.37 -9.15
C GLU A 19 -2.40 -2.69 -9.32
N LEU A 20 -1.12 -2.61 -9.69
CA LEU A 20 -0.29 -3.80 -9.88
C LEU A 20 0.01 -4.53 -8.58
N GLU A 21 0.25 -3.81 -7.49
CA GLU A 21 0.50 -4.45 -6.20
C GLU A 21 -0.76 -5.15 -5.68
N VAL A 22 -1.93 -4.56 -5.86
CA VAL A 22 -3.19 -5.15 -5.41
C VAL A 22 -3.61 -6.33 -6.27
N SER A 23 -3.42 -6.26 -7.60
CA SER A 23 -3.79 -7.33 -8.52
C SER A 23 -2.75 -8.45 -8.60
N GLY A 24 -1.47 -8.10 -8.52
CA GLY A 24 -0.37 -9.05 -8.73
C GLY A 24 -0.14 -9.42 -10.19
N GLU A 25 -0.74 -8.71 -11.14
CA GLU A 25 -0.72 -9.11 -12.56
C GLU A 25 0.66 -8.99 -13.21
N ASP A 26 1.46 -8.01 -12.83
CA ASP A 26 2.78 -7.79 -13.45
C ASP A 26 3.75 -7.24 -12.41
N GLN A 27 4.42 -8.14 -11.71
CA GLN A 27 5.38 -7.74 -10.66
C GLN A 27 6.64 -7.09 -11.25
N ALA A 28 7.00 -7.43 -12.48
CA ALA A 28 8.14 -6.79 -13.14
C ALA A 28 7.83 -5.31 -13.43
N GLU A 29 6.65 -5.01 -13.94
CA GLU A 29 6.24 -3.62 -14.15
C GLU A 29 6.13 -2.89 -12.80
N ALA A 30 5.52 -3.52 -11.79
CA ALA A 30 5.37 -2.91 -10.45
C ALA A 30 6.73 -2.44 -9.91
N GLY A 31 7.76 -3.27 -10.04
CA GLY A 31 9.10 -2.94 -9.57
C GLY A 31 9.71 -1.72 -10.25
N THR A 32 9.29 -1.41 -11.49
CA THR A 32 9.84 -0.24 -12.19
C THR A 32 9.41 1.10 -11.58
N TYR A 33 8.36 1.11 -10.77
CA TYR A 33 7.88 2.32 -10.10
C TYR A 33 8.57 2.59 -8.77
N PHE A 34 9.43 1.68 -8.31
CA PHE A 34 10.12 1.78 -7.03
C PHE A 34 11.65 1.81 -7.24
N ALA A 35 12.35 2.54 -6.38
CA ALA A 35 13.79 2.38 -6.22
C ALA A 35 13.99 1.14 -5.32
N THR A 36 13.92 -0.04 -5.90
CA THR A 36 13.72 -1.30 -5.16
C THR A 36 14.80 -1.60 -4.12
N GLU A 37 16.05 -1.16 -4.35
CA GLU A 37 17.15 -1.40 -3.42
C GLU A 37 17.19 -0.39 -2.28
N GLU A 38 16.59 0.77 -2.46
CA GLU A 38 16.67 1.90 -1.52
C GLU A 38 15.35 2.17 -0.81
N PHE A 39 14.25 1.64 -1.33
CA PHE A 39 12.91 1.90 -0.83
C PHE A 39 12.77 1.55 0.65
N ARG A 40 12.12 2.44 1.41
CA ARG A 40 11.77 2.22 2.81
C ARG A 40 10.29 2.51 3.06
N PHE A 41 9.64 1.56 3.68
CA PHE A 41 8.28 1.70 4.18
C PHE A 41 8.36 2.06 5.65
N HIS A 42 7.60 3.09 6.07
CA HIS A 42 7.59 3.59 7.44
C HIS A 42 6.19 3.47 8.02
N GLY A 43 6.01 2.58 8.98
CA GLY A 43 4.77 2.42 9.72
C GLY A 43 4.80 3.14 11.05
N PRO A 44 3.79 2.91 11.91
CA PRO A 44 3.76 3.52 13.24
C PRO A 44 4.81 2.89 14.16
N ASP A 45 5.15 3.61 15.23
CA ASP A 45 6.05 3.17 16.29
C ASP A 45 7.45 2.78 15.79
N GLY A 46 7.92 3.48 14.75
CA GLY A 46 9.26 3.24 14.20
C GLY A 46 9.39 1.99 13.34
N PHE A 47 8.29 1.35 13.00
CA PHE A 47 8.34 0.19 12.10
C PHE A 47 8.88 0.61 10.73
N GLU A 48 9.85 -0.14 10.22
CA GLU A 48 10.39 0.05 8.87
C GLU A 48 10.49 -1.27 8.15
N SER A 49 10.36 -1.21 6.83
CA SER A 49 10.50 -2.36 5.96
C SER A 49 11.08 -1.93 4.62
N ASP A 50 11.50 -2.89 3.83
CA ASP A 50 12.04 -2.65 2.49
C ASP A 50 11.03 -3.07 1.41
N TYR A 51 11.45 -3.03 0.15
CA TYR A 51 10.58 -3.39 -0.96
C TYR A 51 10.14 -4.86 -0.88
N ALA A 52 11.04 -5.77 -0.48
CA ALA A 52 10.68 -7.18 -0.32
C ALA A 52 9.60 -7.36 0.76
N GLY A 53 9.70 -6.62 1.86
CA GLY A 53 8.68 -6.63 2.91
C GLY A 53 7.33 -6.11 2.41
N LEU A 54 7.35 -5.04 1.63
CA LEU A 54 6.11 -4.48 1.05
C LEU A 54 5.46 -5.48 0.09
N THR A 55 6.22 -6.08 -0.81
CA THR A 55 5.67 -7.05 -1.77
C THR A 55 5.15 -8.30 -1.06
N GLY A 56 5.83 -8.74 -0.01
CA GLY A 56 5.36 -9.86 0.82
C GLY A 56 4.04 -9.56 1.51
N TYR A 57 3.88 -8.34 2.01
CA TYR A 57 2.62 -7.91 2.62
C TYR A 57 1.49 -7.92 1.60
N PHE A 58 1.70 -7.35 0.41
CA PHE A 58 0.68 -7.39 -0.64
C PHE A 58 0.37 -8.80 -1.10
N ALA A 59 1.37 -9.68 -1.16
CA ALA A 59 1.13 -11.10 -1.46
C ALA A 59 0.19 -11.72 -0.43
N SER A 60 0.35 -11.38 0.86
CA SER A 60 -0.54 -11.88 1.91
C SER A 60 -1.97 -11.35 1.75
N ILE A 61 -2.12 -10.10 1.30
CA ILE A 61 -3.44 -9.53 0.99
C ILE A 61 -4.08 -10.26 -0.17
N ARG A 62 -3.35 -10.47 -1.27
CA ARG A 62 -3.88 -11.19 -2.43
C ARG A 62 -4.28 -12.63 -2.08
N ALA A 63 -3.54 -13.27 -1.18
CA ALA A 63 -3.85 -14.62 -0.73
C ALA A 63 -5.13 -14.69 0.12
N ALA A 64 -5.38 -13.65 0.92
CA ALA A 64 -6.47 -13.66 1.91
C ALA A 64 -7.79 -13.11 1.37
N PHE A 65 -7.74 -12.15 0.44
CA PHE A 65 -8.92 -11.38 0.01
C PHE A 65 -9.22 -11.59 -1.46
N ASP A 66 -10.49 -11.81 -1.80
CA ASP A 66 -10.99 -11.86 -3.16
C ASP A 66 -11.66 -10.54 -3.54
N ASP A 67 -11.89 -10.34 -4.85
CA ASP A 67 -12.55 -9.15 -5.40
C ASP A 67 -11.91 -7.86 -4.91
N ARG A 68 -10.59 -7.81 -4.99
CA ARG A 68 -9.81 -6.69 -4.49
C ARG A 68 -9.93 -5.48 -5.41
N GLN A 69 -10.00 -4.30 -4.79
CA GLN A 69 -10.01 -3.01 -5.49
C GLN A 69 -9.14 -2.02 -4.75
N ILE A 70 -8.55 -1.09 -5.49
CA ILE A 70 -7.85 0.05 -4.91
C ILE A 70 -8.42 1.33 -5.51
N ARG A 71 -8.66 2.32 -4.65
CA ARG A 71 -9.11 3.65 -5.07
C ARG A 71 -8.24 4.70 -4.41
N ARG A 72 -7.93 5.75 -5.16
CA ARG A 72 -7.21 6.91 -4.64
C ARG A 72 -8.19 8.08 -4.52
N GLY A 73 -8.14 8.79 -3.40
CA GLY A 73 -8.93 9.99 -3.18
C GLY A 73 -8.12 11.24 -3.43
N ILE A 74 -8.05 12.13 -2.43
CA ILE A 74 -7.29 13.37 -2.53
C ILE A 74 -5.82 13.04 -2.74
N MET A 75 -5.20 13.70 -3.72
CA MET A 75 -3.78 13.57 -4.00
C MET A 75 -3.17 14.97 -4.12
N VAL A 76 -2.14 15.22 -3.32
CA VAL A 76 -1.43 16.51 -3.30
C VAL A 76 0.02 16.25 -3.64
N VAL A 77 0.54 16.94 -4.66
CA VAL A 77 1.91 16.80 -5.10
C VAL A 77 2.65 18.10 -4.84
N GLU A 78 3.75 18.02 -4.13
CA GLU A 78 4.64 19.16 -3.90
C GLU A 78 6.08 18.67 -4.01
N GLY A 79 6.80 19.16 -5.05
CA GLY A 79 8.17 18.71 -5.30
C GLY A 79 8.22 17.20 -5.52
N ASN A 80 9.05 16.53 -4.73
CA ASN A 80 9.24 15.09 -4.79
C ASN A 80 8.34 14.33 -3.81
N TYR A 81 7.27 14.96 -3.31
CA TYR A 81 6.37 14.35 -2.33
C TYR A 81 4.94 14.29 -2.85
N ILE A 82 4.26 13.18 -2.53
CA ILE A 82 2.84 12.99 -2.84
C ILE A 82 2.14 12.60 -1.55
N ALA A 83 1.13 13.38 -1.13
CA ALA A 83 0.25 13.00 -0.04
C ALA A 83 -1.07 12.49 -0.64
N CYS A 84 -1.64 11.43 -0.07
CA CYS A 84 -2.73 10.74 -0.77
C CYS A 84 -3.62 9.97 0.21
N GLN A 85 -4.93 9.97 -0.10
CA GLN A 85 -5.88 9.05 0.51
C GLN A 85 -5.97 7.79 -0.35
N THR A 86 -6.09 6.63 0.28
CA THR A 86 -6.22 5.36 -0.43
C THR A 86 -7.19 4.46 0.29
N TRP A 87 -8.03 3.76 -0.47
CA TRP A 87 -8.87 2.67 0.03
C TRP A 87 -8.50 1.42 -0.75
N ILE A 88 -8.08 0.38 -0.03
CA ILE A 88 -7.90 -0.95 -0.59
C ILE A 88 -8.98 -1.81 0.03
N GLU A 89 -9.73 -2.55 -0.78
CA GLU A 89 -10.80 -3.36 -0.24
C GLU A 89 -10.83 -4.75 -0.86
N GLY A 90 -11.40 -5.68 -0.13
CA GLY A 90 -11.56 -7.05 -0.58
C GLY A 90 -12.45 -7.84 0.36
N THR A 91 -12.90 -9.00 -0.11
CA THR A 91 -13.69 -9.94 0.71
C THR A 91 -12.74 -10.91 1.39
N PHE A 92 -12.84 -10.99 2.73
CA PHE A 92 -11.91 -11.76 3.55
C PHE A 92 -12.33 -13.24 3.58
N VAL A 93 -11.66 -14.05 2.73
CA VAL A 93 -12.09 -15.44 2.47
C VAL A 93 -11.06 -16.50 2.82
N ARG A 94 -9.80 -16.13 3.07
CA ARG A 94 -8.73 -17.07 3.49
C ARG A 94 -7.90 -16.41 4.59
N GLU A 95 -7.08 -17.21 5.29
CA GLU A 95 -6.25 -16.69 6.37
C GLU A 95 -5.39 -15.51 5.94
N PHE A 96 -5.43 -14.44 6.73
CA PHE A 96 -4.55 -13.28 6.55
C PHE A 96 -3.37 -13.40 7.49
N THR A 97 -2.20 -13.72 6.94
CA THR A 97 -1.04 -14.11 7.74
C THR A 97 -0.25 -12.94 8.30
N GLN A 98 -0.36 -11.75 7.69
CA GLN A 98 0.47 -10.59 8.05
C GLN A 98 -0.34 -9.41 8.59
N SER A 99 -1.43 -9.68 9.31
CA SER A 99 -2.17 -8.61 9.98
C SER A 99 -1.36 -8.06 11.16
N PRO A 100 -1.68 -6.82 11.63
CA PRO A 100 -1.03 -6.28 12.83
C PRO A 100 -1.21 -7.13 14.09
N ALA A 101 -2.21 -7.99 14.11
CA ALA A 101 -2.48 -8.89 15.23
C ALA A 101 -1.98 -10.33 14.99
N GLY A 102 -1.16 -10.53 13.95
CA GLY A 102 -0.71 -11.85 13.53
C GLY A 102 -1.73 -12.55 12.63
N PRO A 103 -1.60 -13.86 12.39
CA PRO A 103 -2.53 -14.58 11.52
C PRO A 103 -3.96 -14.52 12.03
N ILE A 104 -4.90 -14.24 11.11
CA ILE A 104 -6.34 -14.16 11.43
C ILE A 104 -7.11 -15.01 10.43
N ALA A 105 -8.01 -15.85 10.96
CA ALA A 105 -8.90 -16.67 10.13
C ALA A 105 -9.93 -15.79 9.42
N PRO A 106 -10.40 -16.19 8.22
CA PRO A 106 -11.35 -15.37 7.45
C PRO A 106 -12.74 -15.33 8.11
N ASN A 107 -13.45 -14.24 7.83
CA ASN A 107 -14.82 -14.06 8.33
C ASN A 107 -15.85 -13.80 7.23
N GLY A 108 -15.44 -13.81 5.95
CA GLY A 108 -16.32 -13.61 4.81
C GLY A 108 -16.80 -12.16 4.61
N GLN A 109 -16.33 -11.23 5.42
CA GLN A 109 -16.76 -9.83 5.35
C GLN A 109 -15.98 -9.03 4.31
N ARG A 110 -16.62 -7.97 3.79
CA ARG A 110 -15.92 -6.97 2.98
C ARG A 110 -15.10 -6.09 3.92
N VAL A 111 -13.80 -5.99 3.69
CA VAL A 111 -12.87 -5.23 4.53
C VAL A 111 -12.33 -4.06 3.72
N VAL A 112 -12.29 -2.88 4.32
CA VAL A 112 -11.72 -1.67 3.70
C VAL A 112 -10.51 -1.23 4.51
N PHE A 113 -9.36 -1.18 3.84
CA PHE A 113 -8.11 -0.62 4.38
C PHE A 113 -8.14 0.88 4.05
N ASP A 114 -8.40 1.71 5.03
CA ASP A 114 -8.51 3.16 4.87
C ASP A 114 -7.18 3.79 5.27
N LEU A 115 -6.46 4.34 4.29
CA LEU A 115 -5.06 4.71 4.45
C LEU A 115 -4.82 6.17 4.10
N ILE A 116 -3.93 6.81 4.87
CA ILE A 116 -3.35 8.09 4.49
C ILE A 116 -1.86 7.87 4.32
N HIS A 117 -1.32 8.27 3.17
CA HIS A 117 0.09 8.09 2.83
C HIS A 117 0.78 9.40 2.54
N ILE A 118 2.09 9.40 2.77
CA ILE A 118 3.01 10.35 2.15
C ILE A 118 4.05 9.52 1.43
N PHE A 119 4.28 9.83 0.16
CA PHE A 119 5.31 9.19 -0.66
C PHE A 119 6.40 10.19 -0.99
N HIS A 120 7.64 9.72 -1.03
CA HIS A 120 8.79 10.48 -1.50
C HIS A 120 9.35 9.75 -2.72
N VAL A 121 9.62 10.49 -3.81
CA VAL A 121 10.13 9.92 -5.05
C VAL A 121 11.51 10.49 -5.38
N ASP A 122 12.29 9.73 -6.13
CA ASP A 122 13.58 10.21 -6.66
C ASP A 122 13.35 11.09 -7.90
N ASP A 123 14.43 11.56 -8.49
CA ASP A 123 14.35 12.47 -9.66
C ASP A 123 13.80 11.79 -10.91
N GLN A 124 13.71 10.47 -10.91
CA GLN A 124 13.11 9.67 -11.99
C GLN A 124 11.67 9.28 -11.68
N GLY A 125 11.12 9.73 -10.55
CA GLY A 125 9.76 9.43 -10.13
C GLY A 125 9.60 8.06 -9.51
N ARG A 126 10.69 7.37 -9.16
CA ARG A 126 10.60 6.08 -8.47
C ARG A 126 10.41 6.30 -6.98
N LEU A 127 9.57 5.48 -6.38
CA LEU A 127 9.26 5.57 -4.95
C LEU A 127 10.48 5.19 -4.10
N LEU A 128 10.88 6.10 -3.22
CA LEU A 128 11.97 5.94 -2.27
C LEU A 128 11.45 5.66 -0.87
N ASP A 129 10.40 6.37 -0.46
CA ASP A 129 9.83 6.26 0.88
C ASP A 129 8.32 6.29 0.81
N GLU A 130 7.71 5.56 1.72
CA GLU A 130 6.27 5.61 1.94
C GLU A 130 6.02 5.63 3.44
N TRP A 131 5.30 6.63 3.92
CA TRP A 131 4.77 6.70 5.28
C TRP A 131 3.28 6.42 5.23
N VAL A 132 2.79 5.52 6.07
CA VAL A 132 1.38 5.13 6.09
C VAL A 132 0.83 5.27 7.49
N ARG A 133 -0.39 5.79 7.58
CA ARG A 133 -1.17 5.77 8.83
C ARG A 133 -2.59 5.31 8.51
N THR A 134 -3.12 4.50 9.39
CA THR A 134 -4.48 3.99 9.28
C THR A 134 -5.10 3.88 10.67
N ASP A 135 -6.42 3.75 10.72
CA ASP A 135 -7.12 3.43 11.95
C ASP A 135 -7.06 1.91 12.17
N TYR A 136 -6.06 1.47 12.92
CA TYR A 136 -5.85 0.04 13.19
C TYR A 136 -7.00 -0.57 13.98
N ARG A 137 -7.64 0.20 14.85
CA ARG A 137 -8.78 -0.31 15.62
C ARG A 137 -9.93 -0.68 14.71
N SER A 138 -10.28 0.21 13.78
CA SER A 138 -11.31 -0.06 12.78
C SER A 138 -10.93 -1.24 11.89
N PHE A 139 -9.68 -1.28 11.47
CA PHE A 139 -9.18 -2.36 10.62
C PHE A 139 -9.29 -3.72 11.32
N LEU A 140 -8.80 -3.81 12.55
CA LEU A 140 -8.87 -5.06 13.32
C LEU A 140 -10.31 -5.49 13.59
N ARG A 141 -11.21 -4.54 13.84
CA ARG A 141 -12.65 -4.83 14.02
C ARG A 141 -13.23 -5.47 12.76
N GLN A 142 -12.94 -4.91 11.59
CA GLN A 142 -13.41 -5.46 10.32
C GLN A 142 -12.86 -6.88 10.08
N LEU A 143 -11.65 -7.14 10.51
CA LEU A 143 -11.02 -8.47 10.39
C LEU A 143 -11.56 -9.47 11.43
N GLY A 144 -12.34 -9.00 12.41
CA GLY A 144 -12.83 -9.86 13.49
C GLY A 144 -11.81 -10.08 14.60
N ALA A 145 -10.83 -9.20 14.73
CA ALA A 145 -9.70 -9.33 15.66
C ALA A 145 -9.68 -8.22 16.72
N GLU A 146 -10.79 -7.53 16.93
CA GLU A 146 -10.88 -6.45 17.92
C GLU A 146 -10.60 -7.01 19.31
N GLY A 147 -9.78 -6.29 20.08
CA GLY A 147 -9.42 -6.68 21.45
C GLY A 147 -8.19 -7.58 21.54
N ARG A 148 -7.53 -7.88 20.43
CA ARG A 148 -6.29 -8.65 20.43
C ARG A 148 -5.06 -7.76 20.62
#